data_7b0040b705b58651837aa1e6b574e0a3
#
_entry.id   7b0040b705b58651837aa1e6b574e0a3
#
_cell.length_a   1.000
_cell.length_b   1.000
_cell.length_c   1.000
_cell.angle_alpha   90.00
_cell.angle_beta   90.00
_cell.angle_gamma   90.00
#
_symmetry.space_group_name_H-M   'P 1'
#
loop_
_entity.id
_entity.type
_entity.pdbx_description
1 polymer ?
#
loop_
_entity_poly.entity_id
_entity_poly.type
_entity_poly.pdbx_seq_one_letter_code
_entity_poly.pdbx_strand_id
1 'polypeptide(L)'
;MKKNTVFFAICLVGAITLSSCASAPKVKEVSGPTEIIEHKGTAFGVAQPEWVGVVLGTSNQKTLSKALGIDKHIWVVSKSGENLDFIKTWVDQVDARAEIGASIKQGISDFVGARADGDKSDVEETVERYSARASAVTVSGLNKETDWWVLGRTRLQKKSETESKYTYLVVYSMDEDLYQKQIKNAFKGEDDKVVDDLIQYLMNYTMVEARE
;
A
#
# COMPACT_ATOMS: atom_id res chain seq x y z
N MET A 1 13.92 11.21 -79.46
CA MET A 1 15.25 11.82 -79.33
C MET A 1 15.33 12.57 -78.01
N LYS A 2 16.48 12.48 -77.39
CA LYS A 2 16.98 13.08 -76.14
C LYS A 2 16.65 12.35 -74.87
N LYS A 3 17.65 11.61 -74.40
CA LYS A 3 17.87 11.01 -73.06
C LYS A 3 18.14 12.13 -72.06
N ASN A 4 17.52 12.08 -70.87
CA ASN A 4 18.01 12.82 -69.73
C ASN A 4 18.21 11.85 -68.57
N THR A 5 19.46 11.68 -68.26
CA THR A 5 20.01 10.93 -67.17
C THR A 5 19.81 11.74 -65.90
N VAL A 6 19.06 11.21 -64.91
CA VAL A 6 18.95 11.79 -63.58
C VAL A 6 19.77 10.97 -62.59
N PHE A 7 20.77 11.63 -62.02
CA PHE A 7 21.67 11.12 -60.99
C PHE A 7 20.90 10.83 -59.72
N PHE A 8 20.97 9.59 -59.25
CA PHE A 8 20.53 9.20 -57.93
C PHE A 8 21.66 9.46 -56.93
N ALA A 9 21.48 10.50 -56.09
CA ALA A 9 22.34 10.70 -54.93
C ALA A 9 21.81 9.83 -53.78
N ILE A 10 22.56 8.82 -53.41
CA ILE A 10 22.30 7.95 -52.25
C ILE A 10 22.78 8.69 -51.01
N CYS A 11 21.85 9.26 -50.24
CA CYS A 11 22.11 9.72 -48.87
C CYS A 11 22.05 8.53 -47.92
N LEU A 12 23.21 8.07 -47.49
CA LEU A 12 23.37 7.06 -46.46
C LEU A 12 23.10 7.71 -45.08
N VAL A 13 21.89 7.63 -44.60
CA VAL A 13 21.54 8.05 -43.22
C VAL A 13 21.87 6.89 -42.30
N GLY A 14 22.97 7.02 -41.55
CA GLY A 14 23.36 6.08 -40.51
C GLY A 14 22.37 6.13 -39.36
N ALA A 15 21.57 5.09 -39.23
CA ALA A 15 20.72 4.87 -38.04
C ALA A 15 21.61 4.44 -36.88
N ILE A 16 21.92 5.38 -35.98
CA ILE A 16 22.50 5.07 -34.67
C ILE A 16 21.38 4.53 -33.81
N THR A 17 21.24 3.21 -33.74
CA THR A 17 20.38 2.54 -32.76
C THR A 17 21.04 2.59 -31.39
N LEU A 18 20.67 3.58 -30.57
CA LEU A 18 20.97 3.59 -29.16
C LEU A 18 20.13 2.49 -28.50
N SER A 19 20.69 1.27 -28.45
CA SER A 19 20.16 0.19 -27.61
C SER A 19 20.42 0.54 -26.15
N SER A 20 19.57 1.39 -25.59
CA SER A 20 19.48 1.56 -24.14
C SER A 20 18.80 0.32 -23.55
N CYS A 21 19.57 -0.73 -23.33
CA CYS A 21 19.16 -1.82 -22.44
C CYS A 21 19.19 -1.30 -20.99
N ALA A 22 18.20 -0.53 -20.61
CA ALA A 22 17.87 -0.36 -19.21
C ALA A 22 17.34 -1.71 -18.73
N SER A 23 18.22 -2.52 -18.15
CA SER A 23 17.84 -3.75 -17.46
C SER A 23 16.90 -3.35 -16.34
N ALA A 24 15.61 -3.65 -16.47
CA ALA A 24 14.66 -3.52 -15.38
C ALA A 24 15.22 -4.24 -14.14
N PRO A 25 15.13 -3.65 -12.94
CA PRO A 25 15.62 -4.30 -11.73
C PRO A 25 14.94 -5.66 -11.63
N LYS A 26 15.72 -6.74 -11.62
CA LYS A 26 15.18 -8.08 -11.46
C LYS A 26 14.62 -8.17 -10.05
N VAL A 27 13.31 -8.25 -9.93
CA VAL A 27 12.63 -8.58 -8.68
C VAL A 27 13.19 -9.94 -8.24
N LYS A 28 13.83 -9.97 -7.06
CA LYS A 28 14.32 -11.20 -6.49
C LYS A 28 13.13 -12.01 -6.00
N GLU A 29 12.85 -13.15 -6.62
CA GLU A 29 11.76 -14.00 -6.21
C GLU A 29 12.07 -14.65 -4.86
N VAL A 30 11.13 -14.50 -3.92
CA VAL A 30 11.21 -15.04 -2.55
C VAL A 30 10.79 -16.51 -2.57
N SER A 31 11.58 -17.40 -1.96
CA SER A 31 11.34 -18.85 -2.03
C SER A 31 10.98 -19.51 -0.69
N GLY A 32 10.70 -18.75 0.37
CA GLY A 32 10.37 -19.32 1.67
C GLY A 32 9.80 -18.32 2.67
N PRO A 33 9.33 -18.79 3.83
CA PRO A 33 8.83 -17.90 4.88
C PRO A 33 9.95 -17.01 5.40
N THR A 34 9.59 -15.78 5.79
CA THR A 34 10.49 -14.85 6.45
C THR A 34 10.68 -15.28 7.91
N GLU A 35 11.92 -15.50 8.32
CA GLU A 35 12.30 -15.77 9.71
C GLU A 35 12.59 -14.43 10.41
N ILE A 36 11.98 -14.18 11.56
CA ILE A 36 12.30 -13.02 12.40
C ILE A 36 13.54 -13.36 13.20
N ILE A 37 14.63 -12.63 12.98
CA ILE A 37 15.93 -12.85 13.63
C ILE A 37 16.22 -11.84 14.74
N GLU A 38 15.55 -10.68 14.72
CA GLU A 38 15.66 -9.63 15.71
C GLU A 38 14.39 -8.76 15.73
N HIS A 39 14.09 -8.11 16.86
CA HIS A 39 12.99 -7.17 16.99
C HIS A 39 13.25 -6.15 18.12
N LYS A 40 12.43 -5.11 18.23
CA LYS A 40 12.55 -3.99 19.17
C LYS A 40 12.80 -4.44 20.63
N GLY A 41 12.26 -5.58 21.06
CA GLY A 41 12.41 -6.10 22.41
C GLY A 41 13.66 -6.97 22.63
N THR A 42 14.35 -7.41 21.58
CA THR A 42 15.44 -8.41 21.68
C THR A 42 16.55 -7.98 22.62
N ALA A 43 17.00 -6.73 22.53
CA ALA A 43 18.08 -6.21 23.37
C ALA A 43 17.72 -6.14 24.87
N PHE A 44 16.45 -6.17 25.21
CA PHE A 44 15.94 -6.05 26.59
C PHE A 44 15.28 -7.34 27.10
N GLY A 45 15.36 -8.43 26.32
CA GLY A 45 14.69 -9.70 26.68
C GLY A 45 13.16 -9.62 26.70
N VAL A 46 12.58 -8.61 26.03
CA VAL A 46 11.12 -8.44 25.90
C VAL A 46 10.62 -9.25 24.73
N ALA A 47 9.62 -10.10 24.97
CA ALA A 47 9.00 -10.88 23.90
C ALA A 47 8.31 -10.00 22.86
N GLN A 48 8.25 -10.48 21.61
CA GLN A 48 7.50 -9.82 20.56
C GLN A 48 6.01 -9.79 20.94
N PRO A 49 5.32 -8.63 20.83
CA PRO A 49 3.89 -8.55 21.07
C PRO A 49 3.09 -9.39 20.06
N GLU A 50 1.98 -9.99 20.55
CA GLU A 50 1.12 -10.85 19.74
C GLU A 50 0.62 -10.15 18.46
N TRP A 51 0.26 -8.88 18.54
CA TRP A 51 -0.25 -8.11 17.42
C TRP A 51 0.74 -8.02 16.24
N VAL A 52 2.05 -8.02 16.52
CA VAL A 52 3.09 -8.03 15.47
C VAL A 52 3.00 -9.31 14.65
N GLY A 53 2.82 -10.47 15.32
CA GLY A 53 2.61 -11.75 14.64
C GLY A 53 1.34 -11.76 13.81
N VAL A 54 0.26 -11.15 14.30
CA VAL A 54 -1.01 -10.99 13.55
C VAL A 54 -0.79 -10.16 12.28
N VAL A 55 -0.12 -9.01 12.38
CA VAL A 55 0.16 -8.13 11.24
C VAL A 55 1.01 -8.82 10.18
N LEU A 56 2.06 -9.53 10.59
CA LEU A 56 2.96 -10.22 9.67
C LEU A 56 2.36 -11.49 9.05
N GLY A 57 1.30 -12.04 9.65
CA GLY A 57 0.62 -13.25 9.19
C GLY A 57 -0.67 -12.97 8.43
N THR A 58 -1.67 -12.45 9.10
CA THR A 58 -3.01 -12.20 8.53
C THR A 58 -3.58 -10.88 9.03
N SER A 59 -3.73 -9.92 8.14
CA SER A 59 -4.24 -8.57 8.48
C SER A 59 -5.76 -8.56 8.63
N ASN A 60 -6.30 -9.19 9.65
CA ASN A 60 -7.72 -9.17 9.95
C ASN A 60 -8.00 -8.20 11.10
N GLN A 61 -8.89 -7.21 10.87
CA GLN A 61 -9.28 -6.18 11.85
C GLN A 61 -9.63 -6.77 13.21
N LYS A 62 -10.52 -7.78 13.24
CA LYS A 62 -11.01 -8.39 14.48
C LYS A 62 -9.89 -9.07 15.29
N THR A 63 -8.99 -9.78 14.59
CA THR A 63 -7.86 -10.46 15.25
C THR A 63 -6.86 -9.45 15.77
N LEU A 64 -6.61 -8.39 15.00
CA LEU A 64 -5.70 -7.31 15.38
C LEU A 64 -6.23 -6.50 16.56
N SER A 65 -7.51 -6.13 16.55
CA SER A 65 -8.20 -5.46 17.66
C SER A 65 -8.08 -6.26 18.96
N LYS A 66 -8.32 -7.58 18.89
CA LYS A 66 -8.17 -8.47 20.04
C LYS A 66 -6.73 -8.54 20.57
N ALA A 67 -5.73 -8.68 19.66
CA ALA A 67 -4.33 -8.77 20.05
C ALA A 67 -3.77 -7.45 20.63
N LEU A 68 -4.33 -6.30 20.23
CA LEU A 68 -4.00 -4.98 20.76
C LEU A 68 -4.81 -4.61 22.01
N GLY A 69 -5.96 -5.25 22.25
CA GLY A 69 -6.92 -4.85 23.29
C GLY A 69 -7.59 -3.50 23.00
N ILE A 70 -7.76 -3.16 21.73
CA ILE A 70 -8.30 -1.87 21.26
C ILE A 70 -9.63 -2.11 20.55
N ASP A 71 -10.71 -1.52 21.08
CA ASP A 71 -12.06 -1.58 20.49
C ASP A 71 -12.31 -0.34 19.62
N LYS A 72 -11.55 -0.23 18.52
CA LYS A 72 -11.59 0.88 17.56
C LYS A 72 -11.20 0.35 16.20
N HIS A 73 -11.47 1.12 15.15
CA HIS A 73 -10.89 0.81 13.85
C HIS A 73 -9.38 1.07 13.84
N ILE A 74 -8.61 0.14 13.30
CA ILE A 74 -7.15 0.13 13.37
C ILE A 74 -6.55 0.14 11.97
N TRP A 75 -5.53 0.97 11.80
CA TRP A 75 -4.61 0.91 10.65
C TRP A 75 -3.20 0.64 11.15
N VAL A 76 -2.47 -0.16 10.37
CA VAL A 76 -1.04 -0.36 10.59
C VAL A 76 -0.29 0.22 9.40
N VAL A 77 0.41 1.31 9.64
CA VAL A 77 1.32 1.90 8.64
C VAL A 77 2.65 1.17 8.74
N SER A 78 3.13 0.65 7.61
CA SER A 78 4.37 -0.12 7.56
C SER A 78 5.34 0.40 6.50
N LYS A 79 6.63 0.27 6.80
CA LYS A 79 7.72 0.50 5.84
C LYS A 79 8.80 -0.55 6.04
N SER A 80 9.32 -1.08 4.94
CA SER A 80 10.44 -2.01 4.96
C SER A 80 11.66 -1.42 4.27
N GLY A 81 12.86 -1.80 4.75
CA GLY A 81 14.13 -1.34 4.19
C GLY A 81 15.33 -1.96 4.88
N GLU A 82 16.53 -1.66 4.35
CA GLU A 82 17.78 -2.21 4.87
C GLU A 82 18.31 -1.43 6.09
N ASN A 83 17.87 -0.19 6.30
CA ASN A 83 18.32 0.68 7.38
C ASN A 83 17.15 1.06 8.28
N LEU A 84 17.18 0.61 9.55
CA LEU A 84 16.13 0.83 10.53
C LEU A 84 15.93 2.32 10.85
N ASP A 85 16.99 3.07 11.03
CA ASP A 85 16.90 4.49 11.42
C ASP A 85 16.30 5.31 10.27
N PHE A 86 16.65 4.98 9.03
CA PHE A 86 16.07 5.61 7.86
C PHE A 86 14.56 5.35 7.78
N ILE A 87 14.12 4.10 7.87
CA ILE A 87 12.68 3.77 7.76
C ILE A 87 11.86 4.34 8.91
N LYS A 88 12.40 4.39 10.13
CA LYS A 88 11.76 5.05 11.28
C LYS A 88 11.60 6.55 11.03
N THR A 89 12.70 7.23 10.69
CA THR A 89 12.69 8.66 10.40
C THR A 89 11.71 8.98 9.29
N TRP A 90 11.68 8.14 8.25
CA TRP A 90 10.79 8.31 7.12
C TRP A 90 9.32 8.16 7.54
N VAL A 91 8.95 7.11 8.28
CA VAL A 91 7.57 6.91 8.77
C VAL A 91 7.15 8.00 9.76
N ASP A 92 8.05 8.47 10.61
CA ASP A 92 7.75 9.55 11.57
C ASP A 92 7.57 10.92 10.88
N GLN A 93 8.17 11.12 9.71
CA GLN A 93 8.03 12.35 8.90
C GLN A 93 6.82 12.29 7.94
N VAL A 94 6.38 11.10 7.57
CA VAL A 94 5.21 10.92 6.71
C VAL A 94 3.94 11.30 7.47
N ASP A 95 3.08 12.06 6.83
CA ASP A 95 1.74 12.28 7.36
C ASP A 95 0.92 10.98 7.28
N ALA A 96 0.83 10.27 8.40
CA ALA A 96 0.05 9.03 8.48
C ALA A 96 -1.41 9.21 8.02
N ARG A 97 -1.97 10.42 8.16
CA ARG A 97 -3.32 10.73 7.68
C ARG A 97 -3.38 10.71 6.16
N ALA A 98 -2.35 11.24 5.50
CA ALA A 98 -2.26 11.22 4.04
C ALA A 98 -2.15 9.78 3.52
N GLU A 99 -1.32 8.95 4.14
CA GLU A 99 -1.15 7.53 3.75
C GLU A 99 -2.44 6.72 3.98
N ILE A 100 -3.06 6.87 5.15
CA ILE A 100 -4.34 6.22 5.46
C ILE A 100 -5.44 6.73 4.50
N GLY A 101 -5.49 8.03 4.23
CA GLY A 101 -6.43 8.60 3.26
C GLY A 101 -6.23 8.05 1.85
N ALA A 102 -4.98 7.88 1.42
CA ALA A 102 -4.66 7.27 0.14
C ALA A 102 -5.07 5.79 0.09
N SER A 103 -4.87 5.04 1.18
CA SER A 103 -5.32 3.66 1.32
C SER A 103 -6.85 3.53 1.26
N ILE A 104 -7.58 4.41 1.95
CA ILE A 104 -9.04 4.49 1.88
C ILE A 104 -9.49 4.74 0.44
N LYS A 105 -8.87 5.71 -0.24
CA LYS A 105 -9.15 6.01 -1.63
C LYS A 105 -8.93 4.81 -2.55
N GLN A 106 -7.85 4.06 -2.35
CA GLN A 106 -7.60 2.82 -3.08
C GLN A 106 -8.68 1.79 -2.80
N GLY A 107 -9.05 1.56 -1.53
CA GLY A 107 -10.11 0.64 -1.14
C GLY A 107 -11.47 0.99 -1.77
N ILE A 108 -11.78 2.27 -1.88
CA ILE A 108 -12.98 2.74 -2.58
C ILE A 108 -12.92 2.42 -4.07
N SER A 109 -11.78 2.65 -4.71
CA SER A 109 -11.59 2.32 -6.13
C SER A 109 -11.73 0.82 -6.38
N ASP A 110 -11.15 -0.01 -5.51
CA ASP A 110 -11.24 -1.48 -5.59
C ASP A 110 -12.69 -1.96 -5.40
N PHE A 111 -13.40 -1.37 -4.42
CA PHE A 111 -14.82 -1.68 -4.16
C PHE A 111 -15.70 -1.38 -5.38
N VAL A 112 -15.52 -0.19 -6.00
CA VAL A 112 -16.28 0.20 -7.18
C VAL A 112 -15.92 -0.67 -8.38
N GLY A 113 -14.62 -0.91 -8.61
CA GLY A 113 -14.15 -1.76 -9.70
C GLY A 113 -14.67 -3.20 -9.64
N ALA A 114 -14.83 -3.74 -8.41
CA ALA A 114 -15.36 -5.10 -8.20
C ALA A 114 -16.88 -5.21 -8.42
N ARG A 115 -17.63 -4.10 -8.38
CA ARG A 115 -19.09 -4.07 -8.48
C ARG A 115 -19.62 -3.45 -9.76
N ALA A 116 -18.76 -2.86 -10.55
CA ALA A 116 -19.17 -2.19 -11.77
C ALA A 116 -19.68 -3.22 -12.81
N ASP A 117 -20.99 -3.21 -13.01
CA ASP A 117 -21.68 -3.87 -14.13
C ASP A 117 -21.98 -2.79 -15.18
N GLY A 118 -21.27 -2.82 -16.30
CA GLY A 118 -21.45 -1.82 -17.35
C GLY A 118 -20.35 -1.88 -18.39
N ASP A 119 -20.40 -0.99 -19.35
CA ASP A 119 -19.29 -0.83 -20.26
C ASP A 119 -18.10 -0.10 -19.57
N LYS A 120 -16.95 -0.12 -20.22
CA LYS A 120 -15.72 0.45 -19.64
C LYS A 120 -15.87 1.92 -19.26
N SER A 121 -16.67 2.69 -20.00
CA SER A 121 -16.89 4.13 -19.83
C SER A 121 -17.71 4.40 -18.56
N ASP A 122 -18.77 3.62 -18.31
CA ASP A 122 -19.62 3.75 -17.12
C ASP A 122 -18.84 3.41 -15.84
N VAL A 123 -17.95 2.39 -15.93
CA VAL A 123 -17.06 2.00 -14.84
C VAL A 123 -16.06 3.12 -14.50
N GLU A 124 -15.41 3.69 -15.52
CA GLU A 124 -14.44 4.78 -15.37
C GLU A 124 -15.08 6.02 -14.73
N GLU A 125 -16.27 6.44 -15.19
CA GLU A 125 -17.02 7.57 -14.63
C GLU A 125 -17.38 7.33 -13.17
N THR A 126 -17.85 6.12 -12.84
CA THR A 126 -18.20 5.75 -11.46
C THR A 126 -16.99 5.76 -10.56
N VAL A 127 -15.85 5.18 -10.99
CA VAL A 127 -14.59 5.19 -10.23
C VAL A 127 -14.10 6.62 -10.00
N GLU A 128 -14.14 7.48 -11.02
CA GLU A 128 -13.73 8.88 -10.89
C GLU A 128 -14.60 9.63 -9.87
N ARG A 129 -15.93 9.50 -9.97
CA ARG A 129 -16.89 10.13 -9.05
C ARG A 129 -16.67 9.70 -7.60
N TYR A 130 -16.50 8.38 -7.34
CA TYR A 130 -16.25 7.86 -6.00
C TYR A 130 -14.87 8.24 -5.48
N SER A 131 -13.85 8.27 -6.35
CA SER A 131 -12.50 8.71 -6.00
C SER A 131 -12.46 10.19 -5.61
N ALA A 132 -13.25 11.04 -6.27
CA ALA A 132 -13.39 12.44 -5.90
C ALA A 132 -14.03 12.58 -4.50
N ARG A 133 -15.09 11.81 -4.20
CA ARG A 133 -15.72 11.78 -2.88
C ARG A 133 -14.82 11.20 -1.80
N ALA A 134 -14.02 10.18 -2.13
CA ALA A 134 -13.02 9.62 -1.23
C ALA A 134 -12.03 10.67 -0.72
N SER A 135 -11.70 11.64 -1.54
CA SER A 135 -10.81 12.76 -1.16
C SER A 135 -11.43 13.67 -0.08
N ALA A 136 -12.74 13.60 0.13
CA ALA A 136 -13.45 14.33 1.19
C ALA A 136 -13.51 13.52 2.51
N VAL A 137 -13.12 12.25 2.52
CA VAL A 137 -13.01 11.48 3.76
C VAL A 137 -11.83 12.03 4.56
N THR A 138 -12.14 12.64 5.68
CA THR A 138 -11.12 13.16 6.58
C THR A 138 -10.73 12.08 7.60
N VAL A 139 -9.45 11.98 7.91
CA VAL A 139 -8.96 11.06 8.95
C VAL A 139 -8.73 11.85 10.24
N SER A 140 -9.73 12.66 10.64
CA SER A 140 -9.68 13.43 11.87
C SER A 140 -10.01 12.54 13.08
N GLY A 141 -9.23 12.67 14.16
CA GLY A 141 -9.39 11.83 15.35
C GLY A 141 -8.51 10.57 15.33
N LEU A 142 -7.53 10.50 14.41
CA LEU A 142 -6.52 9.45 14.36
C LEU A 142 -5.56 9.59 15.56
N ASN A 143 -5.33 8.47 16.26
CA ASN A 143 -4.40 8.38 17.38
C ASN A 143 -3.30 7.36 17.09
N LYS A 144 -2.04 7.72 17.37
CA LYS A 144 -0.93 6.75 17.36
C LYS A 144 -0.98 5.95 18.67
N GLU A 145 -1.12 4.63 18.57
CA GLU A 145 -1.24 3.75 19.73
C GLU A 145 0.10 3.15 20.15
N THR A 146 0.81 2.55 19.18
CA THR A 146 2.09 1.88 19.45
C THR A 146 2.91 1.74 18.17
N ASP A 147 4.16 1.33 18.33
CA ASP A 147 5.04 0.99 17.22
C ASP A 147 5.92 -0.21 17.56
N TRP A 148 6.38 -0.91 16.52
CA TRP A 148 7.32 -2.02 16.65
C TRP A 148 8.15 -2.17 15.37
N TRP A 149 9.34 -2.74 15.50
CA TRP A 149 10.11 -3.16 14.34
C TRP A 149 10.58 -4.59 14.48
N VAL A 150 10.76 -5.25 13.35
CA VAL A 150 11.34 -6.57 13.22
C VAL A 150 12.44 -6.57 12.16
N LEU A 151 13.45 -7.41 12.32
CA LEU A 151 14.41 -7.77 11.27
C LEU A 151 14.07 -9.15 10.76
N GLY A 152 13.56 -9.23 9.56
CA GLY A 152 13.23 -10.48 8.88
C GLY A 152 14.35 -10.94 7.98
N ARG A 153 14.58 -12.24 7.94
CA ARG A 153 15.49 -12.92 6.99
C ARG A 153 14.65 -13.80 6.07
N THR A 154 14.78 -13.58 4.78
CA THR A 154 14.08 -14.36 3.76
C THR A 154 15.08 -15.09 2.88
N ARG A 155 14.84 -16.36 2.57
CA ARG A 155 15.62 -17.11 1.58
C ARG A 155 15.20 -16.71 0.18
N LEU A 156 16.19 -16.45 -0.67
CA LEU A 156 15.97 -16.22 -2.09
C LEU A 156 15.95 -17.55 -2.85
N GLN A 157 15.48 -17.56 -4.09
CA GLN A 157 15.40 -18.79 -4.91
C GLN A 157 16.74 -19.51 -5.08
N LYS A 158 17.84 -18.78 -5.12
CA LYS A 158 19.16 -19.40 -5.01
C LYS A 158 19.41 -19.79 -3.56
N LYS A 159 19.41 -21.08 -3.26
CA LYS A 159 19.48 -21.70 -1.92
C LYS A 159 20.56 -21.18 -0.97
N SER A 160 21.56 -20.45 -1.46
CA SER A 160 22.66 -19.87 -0.67
C SER A 160 22.49 -18.38 -0.35
N GLU A 161 21.51 -17.70 -0.97
CA GLU A 161 21.34 -16.27 -0.77
C GLU A 161 20.18 -16.02 0.21
N THR A 162 20.42 -15.15 1.18
CA THR A 162 19.41 -14.63 2.09
C THR A 162 19.35 -13.12 1.98
N GLU A 163 18.19 -12.56 2.14
CA GLU A 163 17.99 -11.13 2.25
C GLU A 163 17.44 -10.81 3.64
N SER A 164 17.98 -9.78 4.28
CA SER A 164 17.48 -9.32 5.58
C SER A 164 16.97 -7.91 5.43
N LYS A 165 15.73 -7.66 5.93
CA LYS A 165 15.11 -6.35 5.91
C LYS A 165 14.45 -6.05 7.25
N TYR A 166 14.60 -4.82 7.69
CA TYR A 166 13.79 -4.27 8.76
C TYR A 166 12.39 -3.97 8.24
N THR A 167 11.39 -4.23 9.07
CA THR A 167 10.01 -3.75 8.87
C THR A 167 9.63 -2.97 10.11
N TYR A 168 9.28 -1.71 9.94
CA TYR A 168 8.75 -0.85 11.00
C TYR A 168 7.25 -0.73 10.85
N LEU A 169 6.55 -0.94 11.95
CA LEU A 169 5.09 -1.00 12.05
C LEU A 169 4.63 0.08 13.02
N VAL A 170 3.69 0.91 12.62
CA VAL A 170 3.07 1.91 13.48
C VAL A 170 1.56 1.71 13.47
N VAL A 171 1.00 1.51 14.64
CA VAL A 171 -0.45 1.30 14.83
C VAL A 171 -1.12 2.64 15.08
N TYR A 172 -2.15 2.90 14.30
CA TYR A 172 -3.07 4.02 14.47
C TYR A 172 -4.48 3.50 14.70
N SER A 173 -5.26 4.24 15.48
CA SER A 173 -6.66 3.92 15.71
C SER A 173 -7.56 5.15 15.55
N MET A 174 -8.82 4.89 15.29
CA MET A 174 -9.90 5.88 15.30
C MET A 174 -11.17 5.23 15.83
N ASP A 175 -11.98 5.99 16.53
CA ASP A 175 -13.33 5.57 16.91
C ASP A 175 -14.12 5.11 15.67
N GLU A 176 -14.73 3.94 15.76
CA GLU A 176 -15.39 3.30 14.63
C GLU A 176 -16.60 4.10 14.14
N ASP A 177 -17.42 4.61 15.08
CA ASP A 177 -18.59 5.43 14.72
C ASP A 177 -18.17 6.73 14.05
N LEU A 178 -17.04 7.33 14.51
CA LEU A 178 -16.49 8.52 13.90
C LEU A 178 -16.02 8.23 12.47
N TYR A 179 -15.32 7.11 12.25
CA TYR A 179 -14.86 6.71 10.92
C TYR A 179 -16.04 6.47 9.96
N GLN A 180 -17.03 5.69 10.38
CA GLN A 180 -18.25 5.44 9.58
C GLN A 180 -18.98 6.74 9.25
N LYS A 181 -19.10 7.66 10.23
CA LYS A 181 -19.72 8.98 10.02
C LYS A 181 -18.97 9.82 8.99
N GLN A 182 -17.64 9.78 8.99
CA GLN A 182 -16.83 10.50 8.01
C GLN A 182 -17.05 9.96 6.59
N ILE A 183 -17.16 8.64 6.42
CA ILE A 183 -17.48 8.01 5.15
C ILE A 183 -18.92 8.42 4.72
N LYS A 184 -19.92 8.26 5.57
CA LYS A 184 -21.31 8.65 5.26
C LYS A 184 -21.42 10.12 4.83
N ASN A 185 -20.68 11.00 5.49
CA ASN A 185 -20.68 12.42 5.13
C ASN A 185 -20.05 12.68 3.74
N ALA A 186 -18.97 12.00 3.41
CA ALA A 186 -18.30 12.12 2.11
C ALA A 186 -19.19 11.60 0.95
N PHE A 187 -19.99 10.57 1.23
CA PHE A 187 -20.87 9.92 0.25
C PHE A 187 -22.33 10.35 0.36
N LYS A 188 -22.61 11.47 1.02
CA LYS A 188 -23.97 12.01 1.15
C LYS A 188 -24.63 12.21 -0.22
N GLY A 189 -25.82 11.62 -0.39
CA GLY A 189 -26.60 11.68 -1.64
C GLY A 189 -26.36 10.49 -2.58
N GLU A 190 -25.50 9.55 -2.24
CA GLU A 190 -25.45 8.23 -2.87
C GLU A 190 -26.51 7.29 -2.24
N ASP A 191 -26.76 6.14 -2.86
CA ASP A 191 -27.66 5.11 -2.34
C ASP A 191 -27.17 4.59 -0.99
N ASP A 192 -28.01 4.63 0.03
CA ASP A 192 -27.66 4.27 1.39
C ASP A 192 -27.13 2.82 1.51
N LYS A 193 -27.70 1.89 0.74
CA LYS A 193 -27.25 0.49 0.74
C LYS A 193 -25.85 0.36 0.17
N VAL A 194 -25.55 1.09 -0.90
CA VAL A 194 -24.21 1.09 -1.51
C VAL A 194 -23.19 1.69 -0.53
N VAL A 195 -23.57 2.75 0.19
CA VAL A 195 -22.70 3.38 1.20
C VAL A 195 -22.47 2.45 2.39
N ASP A 196 -23.49 1.76 2.87
CA ASP A 196 -23.33 0.78 3.98
C ASP A 196 -22.45 -0.41 3.56
N ASP A 197 -22.61 -0.92 2.34
CA ASP A 197 -21.73 -1.97 1.79
C ASP A 197 -20.29 -1.48 1.63
N LEU A 198 -20.08 -0.24 1.20
CA LEU A 198 -18.75 0.39 1.11
C LEU A 198 -18.10 0.48 2.50
N ILE A 199 -18.85 0.90 3.51
CA ILE A 199 -18.37 0.95 4.90
C ILE A 199 -17.92 -0.44 5.36
N GLN A 200 -18.76 -1.47 5.18
CA GLN A 200 -18.41 -2.84 5.53
C GLN A 200 -17.13 -3.32 4.83
N TYR A 201 -16.95 -2.95 3.56
CA TYR A 201 -15.74 -3.26 2.82
C TYR A 201 -14.52 -2.56 3.40
N LEU A 202 -14.60 -1.26 3.66
CA LEU A 202 -13.50 -0.46 4.20
C LEU A 202 -13.13 -0.81 5.64
N MET A 203 -14.07 -1.35 6.43
CA MET A 203 -13.80 -1.83 7.79
C MET A 203 -12.79 -2.99 7.81
N ASN A 204 -12.54 -3.66 6.68
CA ASN A 204 -11.52 -4.69 6.56
C ASN A 204 -10.15 -4.16 6.09
N TYR A 205 -10.04 -2.88 5.74
CA TYR A 205 -8.78 -2.24 5.33
C TYR A 205 -7.97 -1.83 6.55
N THR A 206 -6.96 -2.62 6.89
CA THR A 206 -6.12 -2.44 8.09
C THR A 206 -4.66 -2.14 7.79
N MET A 207 -4.14 -2.63 6.65
CA MET A 207 -2.74 -2.46 6.29
C MET A 207 -2.55 -1.29 5.34
N VAL A 208 -1.59 -0.44 5.67
CA VAL A 208 -1.18 0.71 4.86
C VAL A 208 0.33 0.62 4.65
N GLU A 209 0.75 0.34 3.43
CA GLU A 209 2.16 0.42 3.07
C GLU A 209 2.52 1.87 2.76
N ALA A 210 3.45 2.42 3.54
CA ALA A 210 3.89 3.79 3.36
C ALA A 210 4.70 3.93 2.05
N ARG A 211 4.24 4.80 1.15
CA ARG A 211 4.79 4.98 -0.20
C ARG A 211 6.11 5.76 -0.16
N GLU A 212 6.90 5.59 -1.22
CA GLU A 212 8.13 6.38 -1.45
C GLU A 212 7.81 7.77 -1.96
#